data_8a28844af102b9769ab70bd5b788f719
#
_entry.id   8a28844af102b9769ab70bd5b788f719
#
_cell.length_a   1.000
_cell.length_b   1.000
_cell.length_c   1.000
_cell.angle_alpha   90.00
_cell.angle_beta   90.00
_cell.angle_gamma   90.00
#
_symmetry.space_group_name_H-M   'P 1'
#
loop_
_entity.id
_entity.type
_entity.pdbx_description
1 polymer ?
#
loop_
_entity_poly.entity_id
_entity_poly.type
_entity_poly.pdbx_seq_one_letter_code
_entity_poly.pdbx_strand_id
1 'polypeptide(L)'
;MSRTDPATPQGRILLVEDDADGAYYAVYVLTTMGHFEVAHTPDPAVALQRARSEPWDLVLADVDLPQMTGTELLEALREAVPALPVAVMTAHVAIGAAMESLRRSADAFLEKPVPPARLIAVASALIAGAAVCPPA
;
A
#
# COMPACT_ATOMS: atom_id res chain seq x y z
N MET A 1 2.53 -19.05 -20.14
CA MET A 1 2.76 -17.60 -20.10
C MET A 1 3.95 -17.29 -19.20
N SER A 2 4.81 -16.48 -19.67
CA SER A 2 6.00 -16.12 -18.90
C SER A 2 5.67 -14.99 -17.92
N ARG A 3 5.93 -15.21 -16.64
CA ARG A 3 5.82 -14.18 -15.64
C ARG A 3 6.94 -13.15 -15.72
N THR A 4 7.94 -13.44 -16.55
CA THR A 4 9.10 -12.58 -16.71
C THR A 4 8.97 -11.65 -17.90
N ASP A 5 7.82 -11.66 -18.59
CA ASP A 5 7.57 -10.72 -19.68
C ASP A 5 7.54 -9.31 -19.10
N PRO A 6 8.51 -8.44 -19.45
CA PRO A 6 8.57 -7.09 -18.87
C PRO A 6 7.41 -6.19 -19.32
N ALA A 7 6.69 -6.57 -20.37
CA ALA A 7 5.53 -5.81 -20.83
C ALA A 7 4.28 -6.12 -20.03
N THR A 8 4.29 -7.17 -19.21
CA THR A 8 3.13 -7.56 -18.41
C THR A 8 3.34 -7.17 -16.94
N PRO A 9 2.57 -6.21 -16.41
CA PRO A 9 2.70 -5.84 -15.00
C PRO A 9 2.37 -7.01 -14.09
N GLN A 10 3.04 -7.07 -12.94
CA GLN A 10 2.80 -8.11 -11.94
C GLN A 10 1.55 -7.84 -11.09
N GLY A 11 0.95 -6.66 -11.24
CA GLY A 11 -0.25 -6.27 -10.53
C GLY A 11 -0.44 -4.77 -10.56
N ARG A 12 -1.62 -4.31 -10.17
CA ARG A 12 -1.96 -2.89 -10.11
C ARG A 12 -2.03 -2.45 -8.65
N ILE A 13 -1.27 -1.42 -8.34
CA ILE A 13 -1.16 -0.88 -6.98
C ILE A 13 -1.65 0.56 -6.96
N LEU A 14 -2.55 0.84 -6.03
CA LEU A 14 -2.98 2.22 -5.74
C LEU A 14 -2.17 2.74 -4.57
N LEU A 15 -1.36 3.75 -4.81
CA LEU A 15 -0.50 4.35 -3.79
C LEU A 15 -1.11 5.65 -3.28
N VAL A 16 -1.31 5.73 -1.97
CA VAL A 16 -1.82 6.93 -1.30
C VAL A 16 -0.68 7.53 -0.49
N GLU A 17 -0.14 8.66 -0.94
CA GLU A 17 1.03 9.28 -0.33
C GLU A 17 1.04 10.77 -0.64
N ASP A 18 1.03 11.62 0.39
CA ASP A 18 1.03 13.06 0.18
C ASP A 18 2.43 13.69 0.10
N ASP A 19 3.47 12.98 0.54
CA ASP A 19 4.84 13.44 0.41
C ASP A 19 5.37 13.11 -0.99
N ALA A 20 5.75 14.16 -1.73
CA ALA A 20 6.17 13.99 -3.12
C ALA A 20 7.41 13.08 -3.26
N ASP A 21 8.38 13.23 -2.37
CA ASP A 21 9.59 12.41 -2.42
C ASP A 21 9.31 10.96 -2.07
N GLY A 22 8.47 10.74 -1.07
CA GLY A 22 8.05 9.39 -0.71
C GLY A 22 7.27 8.71 -1.82
N ALA A 23 6.39 9.44 -2.48
CA ALA A 23 5.64 8.93 -3.62
C ALA A 23 6.57 8.58 -4.78
N TYR A 24 7.49 9.46 -5.10
CA TYR A 24 8.45 9.21 -6.17
C TYR A 24 9.28 7.94 -5.91
N TYR A 25 9.76 7.81 -4.70
CA TYR A 25 10.53 6.63 -4.28
C TYR A 25 9.71 5.35 -4.46
N ALA A 26 8.50 5.32 -3.92
CA ALA A 26 7.67 4.12 -3.98
C ALA A 26 7.29 3.77 -5.41
N VAL A 27 6.90 4.77 -6.21
CA VAL A 27 6.58 4.55 -7.63
C VAL A 27 7.78 3.99 -8.37
N TYR A 28 8.96 4.59 -8.17
CA TYR A 28 10.17 4.13 -8.85
C TYR A 28 10.49 2.67 -8.49
N VAL A 29 10.49 2.35 -7.21
CA VAL A 29 10.81 0.99 -6.75
C VAL A 29 9.80 -0.02 -7.31
N LEU A 30 8.52 0.29 -7.17
CA LEU A 30 7.48 -0.66 -7.55
C LEU A 30 7.34 -0.81 -9.06
N THR A 31 7.54 0.26 -9.83
CA THR A 31 7.44 0.15 -11.29
C THR A 31 8.72 -0.33 -11.92
N THR A 32 9.85 0.30 -11.63
CA THR A 32 11.11 0.01 -12.31
C THR A 32 11.75 -1.27 -11.83
N MET A 33 11.73 -1.52 -10.52
CA MET A 33 12.35 -2.70 -9.93
C MET A 33 11.37 -3.86 -9.78
N GLY A 34 10.12 -3.56 -9.44
CA GLY A 34 9.11 -4.57 -9.15
C GLY A 34 8.19 -4.92 -10.31
N HIS A 35 8.19 -4.12 -11.38
CA HIS A 35 7.35 -4.33 -12.57
C HIS A 35 5.85 -4.32 -12.27
N PHE A 36 5.43 -3.55 -11.27
CA PHE A 36 4.01 -3.31 -11.01
C PHE A 36 3.52 -2.09 -11.77
N GLU A 37 2.22 -2.03 -12.01
CA GLU A 37 1.57 -0.82 -12.49
C GLU A 37 1.12 -0.04 -11.25
N VAL A 38 1.51 1.22 -11.14
CA VAL A 38 1.22 2.03 -9.95
C VAL A 38 0.50 3.30 -10.35
N ALA A 39 -0.63 3.57 -9.70
CA ALA A 39 -1.28 4.87 -9.77
C ALA A 39 -1.15 5.53 -8.42
N HIS A 40 -0.83 6.81 -8.41
CA HIS A 40 -0.57 7.55 -7.19
C HIS A 40 -1.59 8.68 -7.01
N THR A 41 -2.05 8.86 -5.79
CA THR A 41 -2.81 10.04 -5.39
C THR A 41 -2.38 10.49 -4.00
N PRO A 42 -2.26 11.80 -3.76
CA PRO A 42 -1.99 12.32 -2.41
C PRO A 42 -3.26 12.44 -1.57
N ASP A 43 -4.44 12.26 -2.17
CA ASP A 43 -5.72 12.54 -1.53
C ASP A 43 -6.45 11.25 -1.18
N PRO A 44 -6.70 10.97 0.11
CA PRO A 44 -7.39 9.74 0.50
C PRO A 44 -8.82 9.65 -0.01
N ALA A 45 -9.51 10.76 -0.21
CA ALA A 45 -10.86 10.73 -0.76
C ALA A 45 -10.86 10.25 -2.22
N VAL A 46 -9.88 10.72 -2.99
CA VAL A 46 -9.69 10.26 -4.37
C VAL A 46 -9.31 8.78 -4.39
N ALA A 47 -8.47 8.35 -3.45
CA ALA A 47 -8.07 6.96 -3.34
C ALA A 47 -9.28 6.06 -3.10
N LEU A 48 -10.17 6.45 -2.20
CA LEU A 48 -11.40 5.68 -1.92
C LEU A 48 -12.29 5.59 -3.16
N GLN A 49 -12.45 6.69 -3.88
CA GLN A 49 -13.25 6.70 -5.11
C GLN A 49 -12.64 5.77 -6.15
N ARG A 50 -11.34 5.83 -6.34
CA ARG A 50 -10.67 4.97 -7.32
C ARG A 50 -10.68 3.51 -6.90
N ALA A 51 -10.56 3.23 -5.59
CA ALA A 51 -10.65 1.86 -5.08
C ALA A 51 -11.99 1.22 -5.40
N ARG A 52 -13.07 2.01 -5.34
CA ARG A 52 -14.42 1.52 -5.65
C ARG A 52 -14.68 1.33 -7.13
N SER A 53 -14.10 2.19 -7.96
CA SER A 53 -14.50 2.29 -9.37
C SER A 53 -13.55 1.58 -10.34
N GLU A 54 -12.38 1.16 -9.88
CA GLU A 54 -11.36 0.54 -10.73
C GLU A 54 -10.85 -0.73 -10.08
N PRO A 55 -10.37 -1.69 -10.89
CA PRO A 55 -9.78 -2.92 -10.33
C PRO A 55 -8.35 -2.65 -9.84
N TRP A 56 -8.07 -3.09 -8.62
CA TRP A 56 -6.76 -2.98 -8.00
C TRP A 56 -6.38 -4.31 -7.36
N ASP A 57 -5.09 -4.56 -7.23
CA ASP A 57 -4.58 -5.76 -6.56
C ASP A 57 -4.07 -5.45 -5.16
N LEU A 58 -3.76 -4.18 -4.89
CA LEU A 58 -3.22 -3.76 -3.60
C LEU A 58 -3.40 -2.25 -3.44
N VAL A 59 -3.72 -1.81 -2.22
CA VAL A 59 -3.60 -0.41 -1.82
C VAL A 59 -2.41 -0.29 -0.88
N LEU A 60 -1.53 0.65 -1.16
CA LEU A 60 -0.38 0.96 -0.33
C LEU A 60 -0.56 2.39 0.17
N ALA A 61 -0.74 2.57 1.45
CA ALA A 61 -1.17 3.85 2.01
C ALA A 61 -0.26 4.34 3.13
N ASP A 62 0.14 5.61 3.02
CA ASP A 62 0.78 6.31 4.14
C ASP A 62 -0.30 6.62 5.17
N VAL A 63 -0.02 6.35 6.44
CA VAL A 63 -0.97 6.61 7.51
C VAL A 63 -0.88 8.04 8.03
N ASP A 64 0.14 8.78 7.64
CA ASP A 64 0.38 10.15 8.12
C ASP A 64 -0.20 11.19 7.15
N LEU A 65 -1.46 11.01 6.76
CA LEU A 65 -2.14 11.92 5.84
C LEU A 65 -2.86 13.02 6.62
N PRO A 66 -2.82 14.27 6.12
CA PRO A 66 -3.42 15.39 6.85
C PRO A 66 -4.95 15.39 6.90
N GLN A 67 -5.61 14.81 5.87
CA GLN A 67 -7.06 14.87 5.75
C GLN A 67 -7.79 13.74 6.47
N MET A 68 -7.10 12.64 6.73
CA MET A 68 -7.73 11.43 7.23
C MET A 68 -6.70 10.59 7.97
N THR A 69 -7.07 10.00 9.09
CA THR A 69 -6.16 9.11 9.80
C THR A 69 -6.02 7.80 9.04
N GLY A 70 -4.92 7.09 9.27
CA GLY A 70 -4.70 5.78 8.67
C GLY A 70 -5.79 4.79 9.04
N THR A 71 -6.28 4.84 10.27
CA THR A 71 -7.37 3.97 10.72
C THR A 71 -8.66 4.26 9.96
N GLU A 72 -9.00 5.52 9.80
CA GLU A 72 -10.20 5.92 9.04
C GLU A 72 -10.11 5.47 7.59
N LEU A 73 -8.95 5.63 6.97
CA LEU A 73 -8.76 5.22 5.59
C LEU A 73 -8.86 3.70 5.46
N LEU A 74 -8.22 2.95 6.34
CA LEU A 74 -8.26 1.49 6.32
C LEU A 74 -9.70 0.98 6.49
N GLU A 75 -10.43 1.53 7.46
CA GLU A 75 -11.83 1.13 7.69
C GLU A 75 -12.69 1.41 6.46
N ALA A 76 -12.52 2.58 5.85
CA ALA A 76 -13.27 2.95 4.65
C ALA A 76 -12.95 2.03 3.47
N LEU A 77 -11.68 1.67 3.30
CA LEU A 77 -11.28 0.74 2.25
C LEU A 77 -11.84 -0.65 2.49
N ARG A 78 -11.82 -1.14 3.73
CA ARG A 78 -12.39 -2.44 4.09
C ARG A 78 -13.88 -2.51 3.81
N GLU A 79 -14.59 -1.42 4.09
CA GLU A 79 -16.03 -1.34 3.83
C GLU A 79 -16.32 -1.28 2.33
N ALA A 80 -15.55 -0.48 1.59
CA ALA A 80 -15.77 -0.29 0.17
C ALA A 80 -15.38 -1.50 -0.67
N VAL A 81 -14.23 -2.12 -0.37
CA VAL A 81 -13.70 -3.25 -1.15
C VAL A 81 -13.09 -4.26 -0.18
N PRO A 82 -13.92 -5.10 0.47
CA PRO A 82 -13.45 -5.98 1.55
C PRO A 82 -12.32 -6.94 1.19
N ALA A 83 -12.27 -7.38 -0.06
CA ALA A 83 -11.27 -8.36 -0.50
C ALA A 83 -9.94 -7.73 -0.91
N LEU A 84 -9.87 -6.40 -1.01
CA LEU A 84 -8.67 -5.72 -1.49
C LEU A 84 -7.62 -5.66 -0.38
N PRO A 85 -6.40 -6.19 -0.61
CA PRO A 85 -5.33 -6.08 0.39
C PRO A 85 -4.91 -4.62 0.59
N VAL A 86 -4.61 -4.27 1.84
CA VAL A 86 -4.15 -2.93 2.20
C VAL A 86 -2.89 -3.04 3.05
N ALA A 87 -1.81 -2.45 2.56
CA ALA A 87 -0.58 -2.29 3.32
C ALA A 87 -0.44 -0.83 3.74
N VAL A 88 -0.05 -0.60 4.97
CA VAL A 88 0.13 0.76 5.48
C VAL A 88 1.59 1.04 5.78
N MET A 89 1.99 2.30 5.60
CA MET A 89 3.35 2.75 5.83
C MET A 89 3.34 3.92 6.79
N THR A 90 4.35 4.02 7.65
CA THR A 90 4.50 5.17 8.53
C THR A 90 5.96 5.48 8.78
N ALA A 91 6.28 6.78 8.87
CA ALA A 91 7.59 7.25 9.32
C ALA A 91 7.63 7.36 10.84
N HIS A 92 6.48 7.36 11.48
CA HIS A 92 6.36 7.58 12.92
C HIS A 92 5.74 6.36 13.58
N VAL A 93 6.60 5.46 14.06
CA VAL A 93 6.13 4.29 14.80
C VAL A 93 5.80 4.76 16.22
N ALA A 94 4.56 5.14 16.44
CA ALA A 94 4.08 5.54 17.74
C ALA A 94 3.53 4.34 18.50
N ILE A 95 3.58 4.41 19.82
CA ILE A 95 2.96 3.43 20.68
C ILE A 95 1.63 4.01 21.13
N GLY A 96 0.56 3.25 20.99
CA GLY A 96 -0.76 3.67 21.39
C GLY A 96 -1.84 2.78 20.81
N ALA A 97 -3.04 2.90 21.34
CA ALA A 97 -4.14 2.02 20.95
C ALA A 97 -4.50 2.13 19.46
N ALA A 98 -4.50 3.36 18.92
CA ALA A 98 -4.83 3.56 17.51
C ALA A 98 -3.80 2.91 16.58
N MET A 99 -2.51 3.07 16.90
CA MET A 99 -1.44 2.48 16.10
C MET A 99 -1.47 0.96 16.20
N GLU A 100 -1.73 0.43 17.38
CA GLU A 100 -1.83 -1.01 17.59
C GLU A 100 -3.01 -1.61 16.82
N SER A 101 -4.14 -0.92 16.84
CA SER A 101 -5.31 -1.32 16.07
C SER A 101 -5.01 -1.35 14.57
N LEU A 102 -4.34 -0.30 14.08
CA LEU A 102 -3.96 -0.20 12.68
C LEU A 102 -3.02 -1.34 12.28
N ARG A 103 -2.02 -1.64 13.12
CA ARG A 103 -1.07 -2.71 12.89
C ARG A 103 -1.75 -4.07 12.75
N ARG A 104 -2.78 -4.32 13.57
CA ARG A 104 -3.52 -5.59 13.52
C ARG A 104 -4.51 -5.67 12.37
N SER A 105 -5.05 -4.52 11.93
CA SER A 105 -6.12 -4.48 10.94
C SER A 105 -5.61 -4.45 9.51
N ALA A 106 -4.42 -3.92 9.27
CA ALA A 106 -3.83 -3.88 7.94
C ALA A 106 -3.27 -5.24 7.57
N ASP A 107 -3.21 -5.51 6.27
CA ASP A 107 -2.61 -6.76 5.77
C ASP A 107 -1.09 -6.75 5.91
N ALA A 108 -0.48 -5.56 5.89
CA ALA A 108 0.93 -5.38 6.20
C ALA A 108 1.13 -3.99 6.80
N PHE A 109 2.11 -3.89 7.70
CA PHE A 109 2.47 -2.63 8.34
C PHE A 109 3.96 -2.42 8.09
N LEU A 110 4.31 -1.32 7.43
CA LEU A 110 5.68 -1.04 7.00
C LEU A 110 6.19 0.24 7.65
N GLU A 111 7.41 0.18 8.15
CA GLU A 111 8.08 1.34 8.74
C GLU A 111 8.95 2.01 7.67
N LYS A 112 8.78 3.30 7.49
CA LYS A 112 9.60 4.08 6.55
C LYS A 112 10.97 4.40 7.18
N PRO A 113 12.04 4.45 6.42
CA PRO A 113 12.10 4.18 4.98
C PRO A 113 12.03 2.68 4.71
N VAL A 114 11.19 2.28 3.77
CA VAL A 114 11.02 0.87 3.42
C VAL A 114 12.08 0.49 2.40
N PRO A 115 12.98 -0.47 2.69
CA PRO A 115 13.98 -0.88 1.72
C PRO A 115 13.32 -1.42 0.44
N PRO A 116 13.93 -1.20 -0.73
CA PRO A 116 13.31 -1.63 -2.01
C PRO A 116 12.93 -3.12 -2.01
N ALA A 117 13.80 -4.00 -1.55
CA ALA A 117 13.51 -5.43 -1.54
C ALA A 117 12.31 -5.76 -0.65
N ARG A 118 12.19 -5.07 0.49
CA ARG A 118 11.07 -5.28 1.42
C ARG A 118 9.75 -4.81 0.80
N LEU A 119 9.77 -3.65 0.16
CA LEU A 119 8.58 -3.08 -0.46
C LEU A 119 8.05 -4.01 -1.56
N ILE A 120 8.95 -4.49 -2.42
CA ILE A 120 8.60 -5.41 -3.50
C ILE A 120 8.11 -6.74 -2.93
N ALA A 121 8.78 -7.29 -1.92
CA ALA A 121 8.41 -8.56 -1.33
C ALA A 121 7.01 -8.52 -0.71
N VAL A 122 6.69 -7.44 0.02
CA VAL A 122 5.37 -7.28 0.62
C VAL A 122 4.30 -7.14 -0.44
N ALA A 123 4.54 -6.30 -1.46
CA ALA A 123 3.58 -6.12 -2.55
C ALA A 123 3.32 -7.45 -3.26
N SER A 124 4.37 -8.17 -3.60
CA SER A 124 4.25 -9.46 -4.30
C SER A 124 3.47 -10.47 -3.46
N ALA A 125 3.78 -10.57 -2.16
CA ALA A 125 3.11 -11.52 -1.28
C ALA A 125 1.62 -11.20 -1.13
N LEU A 126 1.26 -9.96 -0.93
CA LEU A 126 -0.14 -9.58 -0.75
C LEU A 126 -0.95 -9.75 -2.03
N ILE A 127 -0.36 -9.41 -3.18
CA ILE A 127 -1.04 -9.59 -4.47
C ILE A 127 -1.25 -11.09 -4.77
N ALA A 128 -0.31 -11.93 -4.33
CA ALA A 128 -0.44 -13.38 -4.48
C ALA A 128 -1.39 -14.01 -3.46
N GLY A 129 -1.92 -13.23 -2.52
CA GLY A 129 -2.81 -13.74 -1.49
C GLY A 129 -2.11 -14.40 -0.33
N ALA A 130 -0.79 -14.21 -0.19
CA ALA A 130 -0.02 -14.80 0.90
C ALA A 130 -0.03 -13.88 2.12
N ALA A 131 0.04 -14.48 3.30
CA ALA A 131 0.19 -13.72 4.53
C ALA A 131 1.60 -13.13 4.60
N VAL A 132 1.70 -11.93 5.17
CA VAL A 132 2.98 -11.26 5.36
C VAL A 132 3.37 -11.39 6.83
N CYS A 133 4.53 -12.00 7.06
CA CYS A 133 5.07 -12.08 8.41
C CYS A 133 5.60 -10.72 8.83
N PRO A 134 5.31 -10.27 10.08
CA PRO A 134 5.88 -9.02 10.55
C PRO A 134 7.40 -9.15 10.66
N PRO A 135 8.12 -8.04 10.51
CA PRO A 135 9.56 -8.09 10.72
C PRO A 135 9.89 -8.49 12.15
N ALA A 136 10.92 -9.25 12.29
CA ALA A 136 11.39 -9.69 13.60
C ALA A 136 11.92 -8.51 14.43
#